data_dfffb84ac774765fbdcd90bf6f55e0a6
#
_entry.id   dfffb84ac774765fbdcd90bf6f55e0a6
#
_cell.length_a   1.000
_cell.length_b   1.000
_cell.length_c   1.000
_cell.angle_alpha   90.00
_cell.angle_beta   90.00
_cell.angle_gamma   90.00
#
_symmetry.space_group_name_H-M   'P 1'
#
loop_
_entity.id
_entity.type
_entity.pdbx_description
1 polymer ?
#
loop_
_entity_poly.entity_id
_entity_poly.type
_entity_poly.pdbx_seq_one_letter_code
_entity_poly.pdbx_strand_id
1 'polypeptide(L)'
;MTTANEKAIKAACDWAKKIAADNSFHYGRTKWAHKYGCYFCGTQSAKKNSAPSSQKSEVSKTYCCNPFVVAAYVHGAGVAKKCGSGGLTVPLAGGNVKNLKKYNFKKVSKPKTSKELKNGDILLTPTHAMLYVGDGKVSHAKHHDNGVKGSYWNESITTEKIPAKQWSRVKEVWRYTGKGKFMDDTKYKVDTKNSNLNVRKTSDPKSPVIGSLKKGTVITVTEIKGEMAHYSGGWVALKYLDVL
;
A
#
# COMPACT_ATOMS: atom_id res chain seq x y z
N MET A 1 0.06 24.47 -11.31
CA MET A 1 1.06 23.55 -10.70
C MET A 1 0.34 22.60 -9.73
N THR A 2 0.56 21.30 -9.83
CA THR A 2 -0.02 20.31 -8.92
C THR A 2 0.63 20.41 -7.54
N THR A 3 -0.17 20.50 -6.48
CA THR A 3 0.35 20.62 -5.10
C THR A 3 1.02 19.31 -4.64
N ALA A 4 1.89 19.38 -3.63
CA ALA A 4 2.52 18.19 -3.04
C ALA A 4 1.48 17.19 -2.49
N ASN A 5 0.35 17.70 -1.98
CA ASN A 5 -0.77 16.87 -1.53
C ASN A 5 -1.41 16.10 -2.69
N GLU A 6 -1.72 16.78 -3.81
CA GLU A 6 -2.32 16.13 -5.00
C GLU A 6 -1.41 15.08 -5.61
N LYS A 7 -0.10 15.34 -5.64
CA LYS A 7 0.89 14.35 -6.08
C LYS A 7 0.90 13.11 -5.18
N ALA A 8 0.87 13.28 -3.85
CA ALA A 8 0.81 12.18 -2.89
C ALA A 8 -0.47 11.35 -3.04
N ILE A 9 -1.61 12.02 -3.17
CA ILE A 9 -2.90 11.37 -3.41
C ILE A 9 -2.89 10.60 -4.72
N LYS A 10 -2.41 11.22 -5.80
CA LYS A 10 -2.28 10.55 -7.10
C LYS A 10 -1.41 9.30 -6.99
N ALA A 11 -0.26 9.40 -6.36
CA ALA A 11 0.67 8.29 -6.19
C ALA A 11 0.08 7.13 -5.38
N ALA A 12 -0.69 7.41 -4.31
CA ALA A 12 -1.42 6.40 -3.57
C ALA A 12 -2.47 5.68 -4.44
N CYS A 13 -3.25 6.45 -5.22
CA CYS A 13 -4.26 5.91 -6.12
C CYS A 13 -3.64 5.06 -7.24
N ASP A 14 -2.56 5.53 -7.86
CA ASP A 14 -1.87 4.81 -8.94
C ASP A 14 -1.26 3.50 -8.42
N TRP A 15 -0.65 3.53 -7.22
CA TRP A 15 -0.14 2.32 -6.58
C TRP A 15 -1.27 1.31 -6.33
N ALA A 16 -2.41 1.77 -5.78
CA ALA A 16 -3.54 0.90 -5.49
C ALA A 16 -4.12 0.25 -6.77
N LYS A 17 -4.27 1.03 -7.84
CA LYS A 17 -4.70 0.52 -9.16
C LYS A 17 -3.71 -0.49 -9.73
N LYS A 18 -2.41 -0.22 -9.59
CA LYS A 18 -1.34 -1.12 -10.07
C LYS A 18 -1.40 -2.47 -9.36
N ILE A 19 -1.49 -2.47 -8.01
CA ILE A 19 -1.59 -3.71 -7.24
C ILE A 19 -2.89 -4.46 -7.54
N ALA A 20 -4.00 -3.74 -7.73
CA ALA A 20 -5.28 -4.34 -8.10
C ALA A 20 -5.29 -4.96 -9.51
N ALA A 21 -4.40 -4.52 -10.40
CA ALA A 21 -4.23 -5.10 -11.74
C ALA A 21 -3.20 -6.25 -11.78
N ASP A 22 -2.47 -6.48 -10.69
CA ASP A 22 -1.47 -7.53 -10.59
C ASP A 22 -2.09 -8.78 -9.95
N ASN A 23 -2.39 -9.78 -10.76
CA ASN A 23 -3.01 -11.03 -10.36
C ASN A 23 -2.18 -11.87 -9.39
N SER A 24 -0.93 -11.49 -9.11
CA SER A 24 -0.11 -12.14 -8.09
C SER A 24 -0.42 -11.68 -6.67
N PHE A 25 -1.21 -10.59 -6.50
CA PHE A 25 -1.68 -10.11 -5.21
C PHE A 25 -3.11 -10.56 -4.94
N HIS A 26 -3.34 -11.09 -3.75
CA HIS A 26 -4.62 -11.67 -3.33
C HIS A 26 -5.15 -11.06 -2.05
N TYR A 27 -6.44 -11.18 -1.82
CA TYR A 27 -7.03 -10.92 -0.52
C TYR A 27 -6.78 -12.10 0.41
N GLY A 28 -6.24 -11.85 1.58
CA GLY A 28 -6.05 -12.87 2.60
C GLY A 28 -6.83 -12.56 3.86
N ARG A 29 -7.67 -13.49 4.30
CA ARG A 29 -8.50 -13.34 5.49
C ARG A 29 -7.77 -13.83 6.74
N THR A 30 -7.66 -12.97 7.75
CA THR A 30 -7.47 -13.26 9.17
C THR A 30 -6.19 -13.92 9.64
N LYS A 31 -5.93 -15.16 9.37
CA LYS A 31 -4.74 -15.83 9.93
C LYS A 31 -3.44 -15.39 9.27
N TRP A 32 -3.51 -14.98 8.01
CA TRP A 32 -2.33 -14.77 7.19
C TRP A 32 -2.11 -13.29 6.83
N ALA A 33 -3.15 -12.52 6.53
CA ALA A 33 -3.02 -11.11 6.16
C ALA A 33 -3.15 -10.12 7.32
N HIS A 34 -4.02 -10.37 8.30
CA HIS A 34 -4.22 -9.44 9.42
C HIS A 34 -3.07 -9.38 10.41
N LYS A 35 -2.36 -10.48 10.62
CA LYS A 35 -1.25 -10.56 11.56
C LYS A 35 0.10 -10.19 10.95
N TYR A 36 0.21 -10.08 9.64
CA TYR A 36 1.49 -10.27 8.98
C TYR A 36 2.01 -9.04 8.26
N GLY A 37 1.38 -7.89 8.48
CA GLY A 37 1.95 -6.64 8.02
C GLY A 37 1.87 -6.45 6.50
N CYS A 38 2.85 -5.80 5.95
CA CYS A 38 2.91 -5.39 4.57
C CYS A 38 3.99 -6.16 3.81
N TYR A 39 3.66 -6.68 2.62
CA TYR A 39 4.61 -7.34 1.74
C TYR A 39 5.84 -6.47 1.45
N PHE A 40 5.61 -5.21 1.08
CA PHE A 40 6.69 -4.28 0.71
C PHE A 40 7.52 -3.78 1.90
N CYS A 41 6.97 -3.79 3.13
CA CYS A 41 7.75 -3.48 4.33
C CYS A 41 8.58 -4.67 4.84
N GLY A 42 8.49 -5.85 4.23
CA GLY A 42 9.11 -7.06 4.74
C GLY A 42 8.53 -7.53 6.09
N THR A 43 7.47 -6.88 6.58
CA THR A 43 6.87 -7.16 7.88
C THR A 43 5.82 -8.25 7.84
N GLN A 44 5.58 -8.85 6.67
CA GLN A 44 4.81 -10.08 6.56
C GLN A 44 5.66 -11.22 7.11
N SER A 45 5.58 -11.44 8.42
CA SER A 45 6.05 -12.69 8.98
C SER A 45 5.02 -13.78 8.60
N ALA A 46 5.17 -14.35 7.43
CA ALA A 46 4.53 -15.62 7.17
C ALA A 46 4.96 -16.55 8.31
N LYS A 47 4.07 -16.86 9.25
CA LYS A 47 4.14 -18.15 9.90
C LYS A 47 3.84 -19.16 8.80
N LYS A 48 4.84 -19.31 7.91
CA LYS A 48 4.86 -20.21 6.76
C LYS A 48 4.42 -21.63 7.13
N ASN A 49 4.49 -21.96 8.39
CA ASN A 49 4.24 -23.29 8.94
C ASN A 49 2.76 -23.66 9.04
N SER A 50 1.84 -22.70 8.96
CA SER A 50 0.40 -22.97 9.08
C SER A 50 -0.37 -22.85 7.75
N ALA A 51 0.30 -22.43 6.67
CA ALA A 51 -0.31 -22.44 5.34
C ALA A 51 -0.15 -23.82 4.70
N PRO A 52 -1.15 -24.32 3.95
CA PRO A 52 -0.99 -25.53 3.15
C PRO A 52 0.23 -25.41 2.23
N SER A 53 0.94 -26.51 2.01
CA SER A 53 2.20 -26.54 1.25
C SER A 53 2.09 -25.93 -0.16
N SER A 54 0.96 -26.13 -0.81
CA SER A 54 0.61 -25.57 -2.12
C SER A 54 0.45 -24.03 -2.12
N GLN A 55 0.36 -23.39 -0.93
CA GLN A 55 -0.02 -21.99 -0.78
C GLN A 55 1.11 -21.14 -0.17
N LYS A 56 2.23 -21.75 0.23
CA LYS A 56 3.31 -21.07 0.96
C LYS A 56 4.02 -19.97 0.19
N SER A 57 4.10 -20.07 -1.14
CA SER A 57 4.73 -19.07 -1.99
C SER A 57 3.86 -17.82 -2.21
N GLU A 58 2.55 -17.97 -2.10
CA GLU A 58 1.56 -16.93 -2.42
C GLU A 58 1.11 -16.13 -1.21
N VAL A 59 1.27 -16.67 0.00
CA VAL A 59 0.91 -16.00 1.27
C VAL A 59 1.63 -14.66 1.46
N SER A 60 2.79 -14.46 0.86
CA SER A 60 3.56 -13.23 0.97
C SER A 60 2.95 -12.03 0.23
N LYS A 61 2.10 -12.26 -0.77
CA LYS A 61 1.47 -11.21 -1.59
C LYS A 61 0.00 -11.00 -1.27
N THR A 62 -0.39 -11.19 -0.02
CA THR A 62 -1.77 -11.01 0.40
C THR A 62 -1.96 -9.73 1.20
N TYR A 63 -3.09 -9.07 0.97
CA TYR A 63 -3.57 -7.96 1.77
C TYR A 63 -5.00 -8.20 2.23
N CYS A 64 -5.31 -7.77 3.43
CA CYS A 64 -6.70 -7.52 3.79
C CYS A 64 -7.03 -6.03 3.55
N CYS A 65 -8.31 -5.66 3.70
CA CYS A 65 -8.80 -4.35 3.29
C CYS A 65 -8.04 -3.17 3.92
N ASN A 66 -7.81 -3.17 5.23
CA ASN A 66 -7.11 -2.09 5.92
C ASN A 66 -5.62 -2.01 5.54
N PRO A 67 -4.82 -3.11 5.65
CA PRO A 67 -3.43 -3.12 5.22
C PRO A 67 -3.24 -2.72 3.76
N PHE A 68 -4.18 -3.03 2.87
CA PHE A 68 -4.11 -2.59 1.48
C PHE A 68 -4.17 -1.07 1.35
N VAL A 69 -5.15 -0.43 2.01
CA VAL A 69 -5.28 1.04 2.02
C VAL A 69 -4.05 1.69 2.67
N VAL A 70 -3.56 1.11 3.77
CA VAL A 70 -2.32 1.56 4.42
C VAL A 70 -1.14 1.52 3.46
N ALA A 71 -0.96 0.38 2.77
CA ALA A 71 0.15 0.18 1.84
C ALA A 71 0.11 1.18 0.67
N ALA A 72 -1.07 1.53 0.17
CA ALA A 72 -1.22 2.54 -0.87
C ALA A 72 -0.67 3.90 -0.43
N TYR A 73 -0.94 4.32 0.80
CA TYR A 73 -0.42 5.58 1.32
C TYR A 73 1.04 5.52 1.75
N VAL A 74 1.52 4.39 2.23
CA VAL A 74 2.92 4.23 2.62
C VAL A 74 3.82 4.06 1.39
N HIS A 75 3.52 3.09 0.53
CA HIS A 75 4.38 2.75 -0.61
C HIS A 75 4.06 3.52 -1.88
N GLY A 76 2.82 3.98 -2.05
CA GLY A 76 2.46 4.86 -3.15
C GLY A 76 2.84 6.30 -2.88
N ALA A 77 2.54 6.80 -1.69
CA ALA A 77 2.59 8.23 -1.38
C ALA A 77 3.64 8.64 -0.32
N GLY A 78 4.37 7.72 0.29
CA GLY A 78 5.38 8.04 1.30
C GLY A 78 4.84 8.74 2.55
N VAL A 79 3.57 8.55 2.88
CA VAL A 79 2.90 9.25 4.01
C VAL A 79 3.46 8.82 5.37
N ALA A 80 4.01 7.62 5.45
CA ALA A 80 4.65 7.09 6.65
C ALA A 80 5.81 6.18 6.28
N LYS A 81 6.75 5.99 7.21
CA LYS A 81 7.95 5.15 6.99
C LYS A 81 7.61 3.66 6.84
N LYS A 82 6.52 3.19 7.45
CA LYS A 82 6.09 1.79 7.39
C LYS A 82 4.60 1.62 7.64
N CYS A 83 4.09 0.47 7.24
CA CYS A 83 2.73 0.03 7.54
C CYS A 83 2.63 -0.58 8.94
N GLY A 84 1.44 -0.45 9.56
CA GLY A 84 1.13 -1.17 10.79
C GLY A 84 1.75 -0.56 12.05
N SER A 85 2.11 -1.40 13.01
CA SER A 85 2.62 -0.96 14.31
C SER A 85 3.86 -0.07 14.17
N GLY A 86 3.81 1.10 14.82
CA GLY A 86 4.84 2.15 14.70
C GLY A 86 4.84 2.94 13.39
N GLY A 87 3.91 2.65 12.47
CA GLY A 87 3.69 3.37 11.21
C GLY A 87 2.25 3.78 11.02
N LEU A 88 1.81 3.89 9.75
CA LEU A 88 0.42 4.19 9.43
C LEU A 88 -0.49 2.97 9.67
N THR A 89 -1.64 3.21 10.29
CA THR A 89 -2.72 2.24 10.44
C THR A 89 -4.05 2.87 10.03
N VAL A 90 -4.93 2.09 9.41
CA VAL A 90 -6.29 2.48 9.05
C VAL A 90 -7.25 1.55 9.82
N PRO A 91 -8.10 2.09 10.70
CA PRO A 91 -9.11 1.28 11.41
C PRO A 91 -10.31 0.98 10.50
N LEU A 92 -11.23 0.16 11.00
CA LEU A 92 -12.61 0.12 10.51
C LEU A 92 -13.42 1.27 11.12
N ALA A 93 -14.63 1.54 10.61
CA ALA A 93 -15.50 2.58 11.15
C ALA A 93 -15.80 2.32 12.63
N GLY A 94 -15.71 3.37 13.44
CA GLY A 94 -15.84 3.29 14.90
C GLY A 94 -14.57 2.85 15.63
N GLY A 95 -13.49 2.52 14.94
CA GLY A 95 -12.21 2.14 15.54
C GLY A 95 -11.35 3.33 15.95
N ASN A 96 -10.16 3.05 16.47
CA ASN A 96 -9.23 4.06 16.95
C ASN A 96 -8.59 4.85 15.79
N VAL A 97 -8.99 6.10 15.65
CA VAL A 97 -8.57 7.01 14.56
C VAL A 97 -7.37 7.91 14.91
N LYS A 98 -6.80 7.78 16.11
CA LYS A 98 -5.66 8.65 16.53
C LYS A 98 -4.50 8.59 15.55
N ASN A 99 -4.24 7.41 15.00
CA ASN A 99 -3.17 7.21 14.04
C ASN A 99 -3.44 7.93 12.69
N LEU A 100 -4.65 7.84 12.16
CA LEU A 100 -5.03 8.60 10.95
C LEU A 100 -4.80 10.11 11.14
N LYS A 101 -5.23 10.67 12.28
CA LYS A 101 -5.02 12.09 12.60
C LYS A 101 -3.52 12.44 12.68
N LYS A 102 -2.70 11.58 13.29
CA LYS A 102 -1.24 11.74 13.36
C LYS A 102 -0.61 11.87 11.98
N TYR A 103 -1.12 11.15 10.99
CA TYR A 103 -0.62 11.18 9.61
C TYR A 103 -1.41 12.13 8.70
N ASN A 104 -2.02 13.17 9.27
CA ASN A 104 -2.70 14.25 8.56
C ASN A 104 -3.94 13.83 7.76
N PHE A 105 -4.63 12.79 8.20
CA PHE A 105 -5.97 12.50 7.68
C PHE A 105 -7.01 13.23 8.51
N LYS A 106 -7.99 13.83 7.85
CA LYS A 106 -9.15 14.46 8.48
C LYS A 106 -10.41 13.71 8.11
N LYS A 107 -11.30 13.51 9.10
CA LYS A 107 -12.65 13.03 8.83
C LYS A 107 -13.41 14.12 8.11
N VAL A 108 -14.06 13.77 7.03
CA VAL A 108 -14.95 14.66 6.27
C VAL A 108 -16.37 14.12 6.35
N SER A 109 -17.35 14.99 6.17
CA SER A 109 -18.74 14.56 6.08
C SER A 109 -18.91 13.58 4.93
N LYS A 110 -19.63 12.49 5.15
CA LYS A 110 -19.98 11.57 4.06
C LYS A 110 -20.82 12.34 3.04
N PRO A 111 -20.37 12.45 1.78
CA PRO A 111 -21.16 13.14 0.77
C PRO A 111 -22.47 12.41 0.47
N LYS A 112 -23.44 13.13 -0.07
CA LYS A 112 -24.74 12.54 -0.43
C LYS A 112 -24.59 11.46 -1.51
N THR A 113 -23.71 11.70 -2.45
CA THR A 113 -23.39 10.77 -3.53
C THR A 113 -21.90 10.45 -3.62
N SER A 114 -21.56 9.29 -4.15
CA SER A 114 -20.16 8.92 -4.40
C SER A 114 -19.45 9.79 -5.43
N LYS A 115 -20.18 10.59 -6.20
CA LYS A 115 -19.62 11.54 -7.19
C LYS A 115 -18.88 12.71 -6.55
N GLU A 116 -19.19 13.04 -5.31
CA GLU A 116 -18.56 14.13 -4.55
C GLU A 116 -17.29 13.71 -3.81
N LEU A 117 -16.93 12.43 -3.86
CA LEU A 117 -15.68 11.93 -3.30
C LEU A 117 -14.49 12.51 -4.05
N LYS A 118 -13.38 12.67 -3.34
CA LYS A 118 -12.11 13.09 -3.93
C LYS A 118 -11.14 11.91 -3.97
N ASN A 119 -10.30 11.88 -4.99
CA ASN A 119 -9.24 10.87 -5.10
C ASN A 119 -8.48 10.77 -3.78
N GLY A 120 -8.19 9.54 -3.35
CA GLY A 120 -7.53 9.26 -2.09
C GLY A 120 -8.45 9.27 -0.86
N ASP A 121 -9.76 9.51 -1.00
CA ASP A 121 -10.65 9.36 0.14
C ASP A 121 -10.66 7.89 0.61
N ILE A 122 -10.45 7.70 1.91
CA ILE A 122 -10.58 6.38 2.56
C ILE A 122 -12.02 6.23 3.02
N LEU A 123 -12.69 5.20 2.54
CA LEU A 123 -14.08 4.87 2.88
C LEU A 123 -14.08 3.74 3.90
N LEU A 124 -14.63 4.00 5.07
CA LEU A 124 -14.72 3.01 6.15
C LEU A 124 -16.14 2.57 6.40
N THR A 125 -16.35 1.26 6.40
CA THR A 125 -17.55 0.60 6.89
C THR A 125 -17.25 -0.12 8.21
N PRO A 126 -18.24 -0.64 8.93
CA PRO A 126 -17.98 -1.45 10.13
C PRO A 126 -17.12 -2.70 9.89
N THR A 127 -17.05 -3.18 8.65
CA THR A 127 -16.36 -4.43 8.31
C THR A 127 -15.36 -4.32 7.17
N HIS A 128 -15.22 -3.13 6.54
CA HIS A 128 -14.41 -2.98 5.33
C HIS A 128 -13.79 -1.59 5.18
N ALA A 129 -12.63 -1.53 4.54
CA ALA A 129 -11.95 -0.30 4.16
C ALA A 129 -11.66 -0.30 2.65
N MET A 130 -11.86 0.85 2.01
CA MET A 130 -11.68 1.03 0.57
C MET A 130 -10.96 2.35 0.30
N LEU A 131 -10.20 2.42 -0.78
CA LEU A 131 -9.57 3.64 -1.28
C LEU A 131 -10.30 4.13 -2.53
N TYR A 132 -10.86 5.32 -2.48
CA TYR A 132 -11.44 5.95 -3.68
C TYR A 132 -10.34 6.41 -4.64
N VAL A 133 -10.41 5.95 -5.88
CA VAL A 133 -9.34 6.15 -6.88
C VAL A 133 -9.79 6.94 -8.11
N GLY A 134 -10.93 7.61 -8.00
CA GLY A 134 -11.54 8.43 -9.06
C GLY A 134 -12.60 7.69 -9.87
N ASP A 135 -13.31 8.43 -10.70
CA ASP A 135 -14.30 7.94 -11.68
C ASP A 135 -15.38 7.03 -11.07
N GLY A 136 -15.78 7.32 -9.84
CA GLY A 136 -16.76 6.49 -9.10
C GLY A 136 -16.22 5.11 -8.69
N LYS A 137 -14.88 4.91 -8.74
CA LYS A 137 -14.23 3.63 -8.46
C LYS A 137 -13.49 3.62 -7.13
N VAL A 138 -13.43 2.45 -6.53
CA VAL A 138 -12.58 2.14 -5.38
C VAL A 138 -11.62 1.02 -5.70
N SER A 139 -10.41 1.10 -5.13
CA SER A 139 -9.51 -0.04 -5.05
C SER A 139 -9.57 -0.62 -3.65
N HIS A 140 -9.73 -1.92 -3.54
CA HIS A 140 -9.85 -2.60 -2.25
C HIS A 140 -9.50 -4.09 -2.34
N ALA A 141 -9.08 -4.63 -1.22
CA ALA A 141 -8.91 -6.07 -1.06
C ALA A 141 -10.22 -6.64 -0.48
N LYS A 142 -10.93 -7.48 -1.22
CA LYS A 142 -12.25 -7.99 -0.85
C LYS A 142 -12.37 -9.50 -0.98
N HIS A 143 -13.24 -10.04 -0.17
CA HIS A 143 -13.75 -11.40 -0.29
C HIS A 143 -14.82 -11.46 -1.40
N HIS A 144 -14.76 -12.44 -2.28
CA HIS A 144 -15.85 -12.74 -3.19
C HIS A 144 -16.96 -13.52 -2.48
N ASP A 145 -18.16 -12.94 -2.44
CA ASP A 145 -19.38 -13.56 -1.88
C ASP A 145 -20.01 -14.56 -2.88
N ASN A 146 -19.25 -15.44 -3.52
CA ASN A 146 -19.83 -16.43 -4.44
C ASN A 146 -20.27 -17.73 -3.75
N GLY A 147 -20.48 -17.69 -2.44
CA GLY A 147 -21.11 -18.79 -1.71
C GLY A 147 -20.27 -20.07 -1.58
N VAL A 148 -19.07 -20.13 -2.16
CA VAL A 148 -18.18 -21.29 -2.08
C VAL A 148 -17.41 -21.21 -0.77
N LYS A 149 -17.91 -21.85 0.27
CA LYS A 149 -17.17 -22.07 1.51
C LYS A 149 -15.87 -22.83 1.22
N GLY A 150 -14.75 -22.20 1.55
CA GLY A 150 -13.44 -22.88 1.57
C GLY A 150 -12.50 -22.59 0.40
N SER A 151 -12.90 -21.81 -0.60
CA SER A 151 -12.00 -21.35 -1.65
C SER A 151 -11.42 -19.98 -1.27
N TYR A 152 -10.26 -19.97 -0.66
CA TYR A 152 -9.52 -18.73 -0.32
C TYR A 152 -8.95 -18.02 -1.57
N TRP A 153 -9.10 -18.61 -2.76
CA TRP A 153 -8.42 -18.26 -3.99
C TRP A 153 -9.23 -17.39 -4.95
N ASN A 154 -10.53 -17.24 -4.71
CA ASN A 154 -11.37 -16.31 -5.45
C ASN A 154 -11.41 -14.91 -4.80
N GLU A 155 -10.49 -14.66 -3.89
CA GLU A 155 -10.42 -13.41 -3.16
C GLU A 155 -9.49 -12.48 -3.91
N SER A 156 -9.98 -11.30 -4.31
CA SER A 156 -9.23 -10.39 -5.18
C SER A 156 -8.93 -9.06 -4.52
N ILE A 157 -7.81 -8.48 -4.94
CA ILE A 157 -7.60 -7.04 -4.85
C ILE A 157 -8.08 -6.47 -6.18
N THR A 158 -9.04 -5.57 -6.15
CA THR A 158 -9.71 -5.09 -7.38
C THR A 158 -9.92 -3.60 -7.36
N THR A 159 -10.01 -3.02 -8.57
CA THR A 159 -10.53 -1.67 -8.79
C THR A 159 -11.85 -1.77 -9.53
N GLU A 160 -12.94 -1.35 -8.88
CA GLU A 160 -14.29 -1.45 -9.42
C GLU A 160 -15.15 -0.23 -9.09
N LYS A 161 -16.28 -0.04 -9.76
CA LYS A 161 -17.30 0.94 -9.34
C LYS A 161 -17.73 0.64 -7.91
N ILE A 162 -17.96 1.69 -7.11
CA ILE A 162 -18.42 1.50 -5.73
C ILE A 162 -19.76 0.76 -5.75
N PRO A 163 -19.84 -0.46 -5.19
CA PRO A 163 -21.10 -1.16 -5.13
C PRO A 163 -22.11 -0.40 -4.26
N ALA A 164 -23.37 -0.25 -4.73
CA ALA A 164 -24.40 0.49 -4.00
C ALA A 164 -24.58 -0.01 -2.56
N LYS A 165 -24.54 -1.33 -2.35
CA LYS A 165 -24.57 -1.97 -1.02
C LYS A 165 -23.39 -1.53 -0.14
N GLN A 166 -22.21 -1.36 -0.70
CA GLN A 166 -21.05 -0.88 0.07
C GLN A 166 -21.16 0.61 0.37
N TRP A 167 -21.61 1.42 -0.61
CA TRP A 167 -21.83 2.85 -0.39
C TRP A 167 -22.81 3.12 0.76
N SER A 168 -23.94 2.42 0.82
CA SER A 168 -24.91 2.57 1.91
C SER A 168 -24.30 2.26 3.29
N ARG A 169 -23.33 1.35 3.37
CA ARG A 169 -22.64 0.93 4.61
C ARG A 169 -21.49 1.84 5.02
N VAL A 170 -21.00 2.75 4.15
CA VAL A 170 -19.94 3.71 4.52
C VAL A 170 -20.41 4.59 5.67
N LYS A 171 -19.71 4.59 6.77
CA LYS A 171 -19.97 5.38 7.99
C LYS A 171 -19.00 6.53 8.14
N GLU A 172 -17.79 6.40 7.61
CA GLU A 172 -16.75 7.41 7.72
C GLU A 172 -16.01 7.58 6.41
N VAL A 173 -15.68 8.83 6.11
CA VAL A 173 -14.80 9.23 5.00
C VAL A 173 -13.62 9.99 5.58
N TRP A 174 -12.41 9.55 5.27
CA TRP A 174 -11.18 10.17 5.73
C TRP A 174 -10.36 10.65 4.55
N ARG A 175 -9.96 11.90 4.59
CA ARG A 175 -9.22 12.58 3.52
C ARG A 175 -7.82 12.94 3.99
N TYR A 176 -6.83 12.61 3.19
CA TYR A 176 -5.47 13.06 3.41
C TYR A 176 -5.35 14.55 3.12
N THR A 177 -4.79 15.31 4.07
CA THR A 177 -4.62 16.78 3.99
C THR A 177 -3.18 17.21 4.22
N GLY A 178 -2.28 16.26 4.43
CA GLY A 178 -0.88 16.54 4.64
C GLY A 178 -0.20 16.97 3.36
N LYS A 179 0.88 17.71 3.51
CA LYS A 179 1.88 17.83 2.46
C LYS A 179 2.62 16.49 2.50
N GLY A 180 2.32 15.56 1.58
CA GLY A 180 3.10 14.33 1.48
C GLY A 180 4.56 14.75 1.48
N LYS A 181 5.34 14.33 2.44
CA LYS A 181 6.74 14.21 2.19
C LYS A 181 6.80 13.06 1.18
N PHE A 182 6.75 13.39 -0.12
CA PHE A 182 7.44 12.54 -1.07
C PHE A 182 8.75 12.23 -0.40
N MET A 183 9.24 11.03 -0.53
CA MET A 183 10.48 10.59 0.08
C MET A 183 11.70 11.37 -0.44
N ASP A 184 11.50 12.66 -0.81
CA ASP A 184 12.54 13.55 -1.33
C ASP A 184 13.74 13.70 -0.39
N ASP A 185 13.58 13.31 0.89
CA ASP A 185 14.68 13.39 1.87
C ASP A 185 14.75 12.20 2.81
N THR A 186 14.07 11.08 2.51
CA THR A 186 14.21 9.90 3.37
C THR A 186 15.54 9.22 3.07
N LYS A 187 16.40 9.18 4.08
CA LYS A 187 17.67 8.47 4.01
C LYS A 187 17.46 6.98 4.19
N TYR A 188 18.08 6.22 3.34
CA TYR A 188 18.12 4.78 3.39
C TYR A 188 19.56 4.29 3.45
N LYS A 189 19.78 3.23 4.19
CA LYS A 189 21.04 2.51 4.25
C LYS A 189 20.94 1.23 3.44
N VAL A 190 21.93 0.99 2.60
CA VAL A 190 22.03 -0.27 1.84
C VAL A 190 22.32 -1.42 2.80
N ASP A 191 21.42 -2.41 2.84
CA ASP A 191 21.58 -3.65 3.61
C ASP A 191 21.47 -4.89 2.72
N THR A 192 22.57 -5.20 2.07
CA THR A 192 22.76 -6.45 1.31
C THR A 192 23.54 -7.46 2.16
N LYS A 193 23.32 -8.76 1.94
CA LYS A 193 24.02 -9.79 2.72
C LYS A 193 25.53 -9.82 2.37
N ASN A 194 25.88 -10.16 1.13
CA ASN A 194 27.27 -10.46 0.73
C ASN A 194 27.68 -9.82 -0.60
N SER A 195 26.91 -8.88 -1.15
CA SER A 195 27.19 -8.26 -2.45
C SER A 195 26.86 -6.77 -2.45
N ASN A 196 27.42 -6.03 -3.40
CA ASN A 196 26.98 -4.67 -3.67
C ASN A 196 25.55 -4.64 -4.22
N LEU A 197 24.83 -3.56 -3.97
CA LEU A 197 23.51 -3.32 -4.53
C LEU A 197 23.65 -2.70 -5.93
N ASN A 198 23.12 -3.38 -6.95
CA ASN A 198 23.17 -2.87 -8.32
C ASN A 198 22.35 -1.58 -8.47
N VAL A 199 22.94 -0.59 -9.13
CA VAL A 199 22.28 0.63 -9.58
C VAL A 199 21.89 0.48 -11.04
N ARG A 200 20.63 0.75 -11.36
CA ARG A 200 20.06 0.54 -12.69
C ARG A 200 19.65 1.86 -13.33
N LYS A 201 19.66 1.88 -14.66
CA LYS A 201 19.31 3.06 -15.46
C LYS A 201 17.82 3.47 -15.31
N THR A 202 16.92 2.50 -15.15
CA THR A 202 15.48 2.75 -15.04
C THR A 202 14.87 1.93 -13.90
N SER A 203 13.60 2.20 -13.58
CA SER A 203 12.82 1.43 -12.60
C SER A 203 12.45 0.00 -13.04
N ASP A 204 12.85 -0.42 -14.23
CA ASP A 204 12.71 -1.81 -14.65
C ASP A 204 13.83 -2.64 -14.01
N PRO A 205 13.50 -3.71 -13.25
CA PRO A 205 14.50 -4.59 -12.65
C PRO A 205 15.41 -5.30 -13.66
N LYS A 206 15.05 -5.33 -14.94
CA LYS A 206 15.85 -5.88 -16.03
C LYS A 206 16.67 -4.84 -16.79
N SER A 207 16.52 -3.54 -16.46
CA SER A 207 17.27 -2.48 -17.13
C SER A 207 18.79 -2.58 -16.88
N PRO A 208 19.62 -2.02 -17.76
CA PRO A 208 21.08 -2.06 -17.61
C PRO A 208 21.56 -1.61 -16.23
N VAL A 209 22.53 -2.32 -15.69
CA VAL A 209 23.25 -1.93 -14.48
C VAL A 209 24.26 -0.85 -14.87
N ILE A 210 24.19 0.30 -14.21
CA ILE A 210 25.04 1.47 -14.47
C ILE A 210 26.02 1.75 -13.33
N GLY A 211 25.93 0.99 -12.23
CA GLY A 211 26.80 1.13 -11.07
C GLY A 211 26.41 0.19 -9.94
N SER A 212 27.06 0.35 -8.81
CA SER A 212 26.73 -0.40 -7.59
C SER A 212 26.99 0.41 -6.32
N LEU A 213 26.27 0.08 -5.26
CA LEU A 213 26.42 0.66 -3.92
C LEU A 213 26.92 -0.40 -2.95
N LYS A 214 27.88 -0.07 -2.14
CA LYS A 214 28.39 -0.95 -1.06
C LYS A 214 27.37 -1.05 0.07
N LYS A 215 27.37 -2.17 0.79
CA LYS A 215 26.63 -2.30 2.06
C LYS A 215 26.98 -1.14 3.00
N GLY A 216 25.96 -0.59 3.67
CA GLY A 216 26.13 0.54 4.58
C GLY A 216 26.08 1.92 3.90
N THR A 217 26.14 1.99 2.56
CA THR A 217 25.98 3.27 1.84
C THR A 217 24.63 3.89 2.19
N VAL A 218 24.66 5.17 2.55
CA VAL A 218 23.44 5.96 2.81
C VAL A 218 23.09 6.74 1.54
N ILE A 219 21.85 6.57 1.09
CA ILE A 219 21.29 7.29 -0.07
C ILE A 219 20.03 8.03 0.33
N THR A 220 19.75 9.14 -0.33
CA THR A 220 18.47 9.86 -0.24
C THR A 220 17.57 9.38 -1.38
N VAL A 221 16.48 8.70 -1.05
CA VAL A 221 15.52 8.20 -2.04
C VAL A 221 14.56 9.33 -2.41
N THR A 222 14.47 9.60 -3.70
CA THR A 222 13.64 10.68 -4.26
C THR A 222 12.35 10.18 -4.90
N GLU A 223 12.30 8.89 -5.27
CA GLU A 223 11.11 8.26 -5.86
C GLU A 223 11.08 6.76 -5.56
N ILE A 224 9.90 6.20 -5.36
CA ILE A 224 9.70 4.74 -5.37
C ILE A 224 8.72 4.38 -6.48
N LYS A 225 9.12 3.41 -7.31
CA LYS A 225 8.30 2.89 -8.39
C LYS A 225 8.31 1.36 -8.37
N GLY A 226 7.22 0.78 -7.88
CA GLY A 226 7.14 -0.66 -7.65
C GLY A 226 8.14 -1.13 -6.58
N GLU A 227 9.01 -2.06 -6.94
CA GLU A 227 10.06 -2.59 -6.07
C GLU A 227 11.39 -1.82 -6.18
N MET A 228 11.40 -0.71 -6.90
CA MET A 228 12.60 0.08 -7.17
C MET A 228 12.51 1.45 -6.53
N ALA A 229 13.62 1.91 -5.96
CA ALA A 229 13.82 3.23 -5.37
C ALA A 229 14.80 4.03 -6.22
N HIS A 230 14.48 5.29 -6.51
CA HIS A 230 15.34 6.23 -7.22
C HIS A 230 16.13 7.10 -6.24
N TYR A 231 17.38 7.32 -6.54
CA TYR A 231 18.24 8.33 -5.90
C TYR A 231 19.04 9.03 -6.99
N SER A 232 19.85 10.02 -6.66
CA SER A 232 20.61 10.84 -7.64
C SER A 232 21.49 10.03 -8.60
N GLY A 233 21.87 8.80 -8.24
CA GLY A 233 22.71 7.92 -9.06
C GLY A 233 21.94 6.92 -9.93
N GLY A 234 20.61 6.82 -9.78
CA GLY A 234 19.80 5.87 -10.55
C GLY A 234 18.80 5.09 -9.69
N TRP A 235 18.45 3.89 -10.14
CA TRP A 235 17.42 3.04 -9.51
C TRP A 235 18.06 1.83 -8.82
N VAL A 236 17.58 1.52 -7.60
CA VAL A 236 18.03 0.37 -6.81
C VAL A 236 16.85 -0.41 -6.29
N ALA A 237 17.02 -1.70 -6.01
CA ALA A 237 15.95 -2.53 -5.48
C ALA A 237 15.64 -2.16 -4.02
N LEU A 238 14.41 -1.74 -3.74
CA LEU A 238 13.94 -1.26 -2.45
C LEU A 238 14.10 -2.29 -1.33
N LYS A 239 13.99 -3.59 -1.64
CA LYS A 239 14.11 -4.68 -0.66
C LYS A 239 15.48 -4.79 0.03
N TYR A 240 16.48 -4.10 -0.48
CA TYR A 240 17.84 -4.05 0.08
C TYR A 240 18.15 -2.70 0.72
N LEU A 241 17.14 -1.94 1.07
CA LEU A 241 17.26 -0.63 1.70
C LEU A 241 16.55 -0.62 3.06
N ASP A 242 17.30 -0.30 4.11
CA ASP A 242 16.76 -0.01 5.43
C ASP A 242 16.52 1.49 5.57
N VAL A 243 15.36 1.87 6.12
CA VAL A 243 15.04 3.28 6.41
C VAL A 243 15.82 3.73 7.65
N LEU A 244 16.49 4.90 7.57
CA LEU A 244 17.20 5.53 8.69
C LEU A 244 16.29 6.47 9.49
#